data_7ec8e3df945881135791931327e66720
#
_entry.id   7ec8e3df945881135791931327e66720
#
_cell.length_a   1.000
_cell.length_b   1.000
_cell.length_c   1.000
_cell.angle_alpha   90.00
_cell.angle_beta   90.00
_cell.angle_gamma   90.00
#
_symmetry.space_group_name_H-M   'P 1'
#
loop_
_entity.id
_entity.type
_entity.pdbx_description
1 polymer ?
#
loop_
_entity_poly.entity_id
_entity_poly.type
_entity_poly.pdbx_seq_one_letter_code
_entity_poly.pdbx_strand_id
1 'polypeptide(L)'
;MMIVISIIIILMAIAIPNYNRTVIQSRESVLRSNLSTLRSVISQYTLDKQKAPQSLDDLVQAGYLRQIPVDPMTKETNWEVKEEDVLMAVDQQEPGIDDVHSASSGVASDGTAYSTW
;
A
#
# COMPACT_ATOMS: atom_id res chain seq x y z
N MET A 1 -33.11 0.37 -36.03
CA MET A 1 -32.79 1.05 -34.75
C MET A 1 -32.90 0.13 -33.54
N MET A 2 -33.95 -0.67 -33.43
CA MET A 2 -34.08 -1.59 -32.27
C MET A 2 -32.93 -2.58 -32.14
N ILE A 3 -32.40 -3.10 -33.22
CA ILE A 3 -31.27 -4.05 -33.22
C ILE A 3 -30.01 -3.35 -32.69
N VAL A 4 -29.75 -2.13 -33.13
CA VAL A 4 -28.58 -1.36 -32.70
C VAL A 4 -28.63 -1.07 -31.19
N ILE A 5 -29.79 -0.65 -30.70
CA ILE A 5 -29.99 -0.40 -29.26
C ILE A 5 -29.79 -1.66 -28.45
N SER A 6 -30.29 -2.81 -28.92
CA SER A 6 -30.11 -4.10 -28.26
C SER A 6 -28.63 -4.51 -28.16
N ILE A 7 -27.85 -4.28 -29.21
CA ILE A 7 -26.42 -4.57 -29.26
C ILE A 7 -25.67 -3.67 -28.24
N ILE A 8 -26.00 -2.39 -28.18
CA ILE A 8 -25.37 -1.46 -27.24
C ILE A 8 -25.64 -1.88 -25.79
N ILE A 9 -26.88 -2.26 -25.46
CA ILE A 9 -27.24 -2.72 -24.11
C ILE A 9 -26.46 -3.98 -23.73
N ILE A 10 -26.33 -4.94 -24.65
CA ILE A 10 -25.58 -6.18 -24.41
C ILE A 10 -24.09 -5.87 -24.17
N LEU A 11 -23.50 -4.99 -24.97
CA LEU A 11 -22.10 -4.61 -24.81
C LEU A 11 -21.85 -3.91 -23.49
N MET A 12 -22.75 -3.01 -23.06
CA MET A 12 -22.66 -2.33 -21.77
C MET A 12 -22.75 -3.31 -20.61
N ALA A 13 -23.63 -4.30 -20.68
CA ALA A 13 -23.79 -5.32 -19.65
C ALA A 13 -22.55 -6.19 -19.47
N ILE A 14 -21.80 -6.42 -20.54
CA ILE A 14 -20.53 -7.17 -20.50
C ILE A 14 -19.40 -6.31 -19.95
N ALA A 15 -19.36 -5.02 -20.28
CA ALA A 15 -18.27 -4.12 -19.92
C ALA A 15 -18.26 -3.79 -18.42
N ILE A 16 -19.40 -3.63 -17.77
CA ILE A 16 -19.51 -3.24 -16.36
C ILE A 16 -18.82 -4.22 -15.40
N PRO A 17 -19.04 -5.54 -15.46
CA PRO A 17 -18.35 -6.47 -14.57
C PRO A 17 -16.84 -6.47 -14.75
N ASN A 18 -16.36 -6.39 -16.00
CA ASN A 18 -14.94 -6.33 -16.30
C ASN A 18 -14.31 -5.04 -15.75
N TYR A 19 -15.03 -3.93 -15.82
CA TYR A 19 -14.55 -2.65 -15.30
C TYR A 19 -14.30 -2.72 -13.79
N ASN A 20 -15.24 -3.27 -13.02
CA ASN A 20 -15.10 -3.40 -11.56
C ASN A 20 -13.90 -4.24 -11.18
N ARG A 21 -13.68 -5.37 -11.85
CA ARG A 21 -12.51 -6.23 -11.61
C ARG A 21 -11.21 -5.50 -11.93
N THR A 22 -11.15 -4.77 -13.02
CA THR A 22 -9.97 -3.99 -13.42
C THR A 22 -9.65 -2.90 -12.39
N VAL A 23 -10.64 -2.21 -11.87
CA VAL A 23 -10.47 -1.19 -10.84
C VAL A 23 -9.89 -1.80 -9.56
N ILE A 24 -10.40 -2.95 -9.11
CA ILE A 24 -9.90 -3.64 -7.93
C ILE A 24 -8.45 -4.07 -8.13
N GLN A 25 -8.12 -4.67 -9.26
CA GLN A 25 -6.74 -5.08 -9.57
C GLN A 25 -5.79 -3.88 -9.63
N SER A 26 -6.25 -2.76 -10.17
CA SER A 26 -5.47 -1.52 -10.21
C SER A 26 -5.17 -1.01 -8.80
N ARG A 27 -6.15 -1.02 -7.90
CA ARG A 27 -5.96 -0.61 -6.50
C ARG A 27 -4.99 -1.55 -5.78
N GLU A 28 -5.09 -2.85 -6.02
CA GLU A 28 -4.18 -3.83 -5.44
C GLU A 28 -2.74 -3.61 -5.92
N SER A 29 -2.55 -3.29 -7.19
CA SER A 29 -1.23 -2.96 -7.73
C SER A 29 -0.65 -1.71 -7.09
N VAL A 30 -1.45 -0.67 -6.90
CA VAL A 30 -1.04 0.56 -6.21
C VAL A 30 -0.69 0.26 -4.76
N LEU A 31 -1.47 -0.57 -4.07
CA LEU A 31 -1.21 -0.96 -2.69
C LEU A 31 0.15 -1.67 -2.57
N ARG A 32 0.43 -2.65 -3.44
CA ARG A 32 1.72 -3.36 -3.45
C ARG A 32 2.88 -2.42 -3.74
N SER A 33 2.70 -1.50 -4.67
CA SER A 33 3.71 -0.50 -5.01
C SER A 33 4.00 0.42 -3.82
N ASN A 34 2.96 0.89 -3.14
CA ASN A 34 3.10 1.75 -1.96
C ASN A 34 3.79 1.01 -0.82
N LEU A 35 3.43 -0.25 -0.55
CA LEU A 35 4.08 -1.08 0.47
C LEU A 35 5.55 -1.30 0.14
N SER A 36 5.88 -1.61 -1.11
CA SER A 36 7.25 -1.81 -1.56
C SER A 36 8.07 -0.53 -1.38
N THR A 37 7.51 0.63 -1.75
CA THR A 37 8.16 1.92 -1.59
C THR A 37 8.42 2.23 -0.12
N LEU A 38 7.43 2.05 0.75
CA LEU A 38 7.57 2.29 2.18
C LEU A 38 8.64 1.40 2.80
N ARG A 39 8.63 0.11 2.48
CA ARG A 39 9.63 -0.86 2.98
C ARG A 39 11.03 -0.51 2.51
N SER A 40 11.18 -0.13 1.25
CA SER A 40 12.46 0.28 0.67
C SER A 40 12.99 1.54 1.36
N VAL A 41 12.14 2.54 1.56
CA VAL A 41 12.50 3.80 2.21
C VAL A 41 12.86 3.58 3.68
N ILE A 42 12.11 2.73 4.39
CA ILE A 42 12.40 2.36 5.78
C ILE A 42 13.78 1.71 5.88
N SER A 43 14.09 0.77 4.99
CA SER A 43 15.40 0.10 4.96
C SER A 43 16.52 1.10 4.67
N GLN A 44 16.32 2.00 3.72
CA GLN A 44 17.30 3.01 3.37
C GLN A 44 17.55 3.98 4.52
N TYR A 45 16.49 4.44 5.18
CA TYR A 45 16.61 5.29 6.35
C TYR A 45 17.41 4.61 7.45
N THR A 46 17.10 3.34 7.73
CA THR A 46 17.77 2.55 8.76
C THR A 46 19.27 2.42 8.47
N LEU A 47 19.64 2.15 7.21
CA LEU A 47 21.04 2.03 6.80
C LEU A 47 21.78 3.36 6.90
N ASP A 48 21.15 4.45 6.46
CA ASP A 48 21.79 5.78 6.42
C ASP A 48 21.93 6.39 7.80
N LYS A 49 20.91 6.24 8.64
CA LYS A 49 20.85 6.85 9.98
C LYS A 49 21.34 5.93 11.09
N GLN A 50 21.60 4.65 10.81
CA GLN A 50 21.93 3.62 11.80
C GLN A 50 20.86 3.45 12.88
N LYS A 51 19.65 3.94 12.61
CA LYS A 51 18.48 3.85 13.49
C LYS A 51 17.23 3.64 12.66
N ALA A 52 16.30 2.83 13.15
CA ALA A 52 15.00 2.68 12.50
C ALA A 52 14.13 3.92 12.76
N PRO A 53 13.26 4.30 11.82
CA PRO A 53 12.35 5.42 12.04
C PRO A 53 11.34 5.08 13.15
N GLN A 54 10.97 6.08 13.94
CA GLN A 54 9.98 5.91 15.00
C GLN A 54 8.55 6.10 14.48
N SER A 55 8.39 6.77 13.34
CA SER A 55 7.11 6.94 12.66
C SER A 55 7.36 7.14 11.17
N LEU A 56 6.29 7.02 10.37
CA LEU A 56 6.38 7.29 8.93
C LEU A 56 6.67 8.77 8.65
N ASP A 57 6.26 9.67 9.56
CA ASP A 57 6.57 11.10 9.45
C ASP A 57 8.07 11.37 9.48
N ASP A 58 8.84 10.57 10.19
CA ASP A 58 10.30 10.69 10.22
C ASP A 58 10.91 10.56 8.84
N LEU A 59 10.34 9.69 7.99
CA LEU A 59 10.76 9.52 6.61
C LEU A 59 10.49 10.76 5.77
N VAL A 60 9.36 11.41 5.99
CA VAL A 60 8.99 12.65 5.30
C VAL A 60 9.90 13.79 5.74
N GLN A 61 10.12 13.94 7.04
CA GLN A 61 10.98 15.00 7.60
C GLN A 61 12.44 14.85 7.17
N ALA A 62 12.91 13.61 7.05
CA ALA A 62 14.27 13.32 6.61
C ALA A 62 14.48 13.49 5.09
N GLY A 63 13.41 13.69 4.33
CA GLY A 63 13.47 13.89 2.89
C GLY A 63 13.44 12.63 2.04
N TYR A 64 13.24 11.46 2.63
CA TYR A 64 13.13 10.20 1.89
C TYR A 64 11.78 10.05 1.19
N LEU A 65 10.73 10.66 1.73
CA LEU A 65 9.40 10.70 1.14
C LEU A 65 8.94 12.15 1.05
N ARG A 66 8.21 12.48 -0.01
CA ARG A 66 7.57 13.80 -0.11
C ARG A 66 6.35 13.87 0.81
N GLN A 67 5.61 12.78 0.85
CA GLN A 67 4.43 12.63 1.71
C GLN A 67 4.17 11.14 1.93
N ILE A 68 3.43 10.81 2.98
CA ILE A 68 3.02 9.45 3.23
C ILE A 68 1.98 9.07 2.16
N PRO A 69 2.17 7.95 1.43
CA PRO A 69 1.21 7.54 0.42
C PRO A 69 -0.14 7.14 1.05
N VAL A 70 -1.21 7.37 0.30
CA VAL A 70 -2.56 6.99 0.72
C VAL A 70 -2.78 5.52 0.42
N ASP A 71 -3.29 4.77 1.40
CA ASP A 71 -3.71 3.39 1.20
C ASP A 71 -4.95 3.38 0.29
N PRO A 72 -4.89 2.78 -0.91
CA PRO A 72 -6.03 2.78 -1.82
C PRO A 72 -7.23 1.99 -1.30
N MET A 73 -7.02 1.12 -0.32
CA MET A 73 -8.11 0.30 0.23
C MET A 73 -8.86 1.02 1.36
N THR A 74 -8.16 1.79 2.20
CA THR A 74 -8.76 2.56 3.28
C THR A 74 -8.99 4.03 2.92
N LYS A 75 -8.33 4.51 1.87
CA LYS A 75 -8.32 5.90 1.41
C LYS A 75 -7.76 6.88 2.45
N GLU A 76 -6.95 6.38 3.36
CA GLU A 76 -6.31 7.14 4.42
C GLU A 76 -4.82 6.80 4.49
N THR A 77 -4.07 7.56 5.27
CA THR A 77 -2.63 7.33 5.49
C THR A 77 -2.35 6.54 6.77
N ASN A 78 -3.28 5.69 7.15
CA ASN A 78 -3.27 4.94 8.41
C ASN A 78 -2.59 3.57 8.29
N TRP A 79 -1.41 3.52 7.70
CA TRP A 79 -0.63 2.30 7.58
C TRP A 79 -0.35 1.68 8.96
N GLU A 80 -0.48 0.36 9.06
CA GLU A 80 -0.06 -0.37 10.25
C GLU A 80 1.44 -0.58 10.20
N VAL A 81 2.13 -0.09 11.23
CA VAL A 81 3.57 -0.20 11.34
C VAL A 81 3.93 -1.31 12.33
N LYS A 82 4.95 -2.09 11.99
CA LYS A 82 5.48 -3.13 12.86
C LYS A 82 6.77 -2.63 13.47
N GLU A 83 6.81 -2.51 14.78
CA GLU A 83 7.97 -2.07 15.53
C GLU A 83 8.71 -3.27 16.11
N GLU A 84 9.99 -3.38 15.79
CA GLU A 84 10.86 -4.45 16.28
C GLU A 84 12.28 -3.90 16.47
N ASP A 85 13.10 -4.68 17.17
CA ASP A 85 14.54 -4.42 17.22
C ASP A 85 15.12 -4.68 15.84
N VAL A 86 15.63 -3.64 15.18
CA VAL A 86 16.17 -3.74 13.85
C VAL A 86 17.67 -4.04 13.92
N LEU A 87 18.07 -5.18 13.38
CA LEU A 87 19.47 -5.64 13.44
C LEU A 87 20.45 -4.68 12.78
N MET A 88 20.01 -3.95 11.75
CA MET A 88 20.85 -2.97 11.05
C MET A 88 20.92 -1.61 11.75
N ALA A 89 20.13 -1.40 12.79
CA ALA A 89 20.11 -0.16 13.54
C ALA A 89 21.07 -0.23 14.72
N VAL A 90 22.35 -0.04 14.43
CA VAL A 90 23.46 -0.27 15.38
C VAL A 90 23.38 0.64 16.61
N ASP A 91 22.91 1.89 16.43
CA ASP A 91 22.84 2.88 17.50
C ASP A 91 21.43 3.01 18.12
N GLN A 92 20.53 2.10 17.79
CA GLN A 92 19.15 2.20 18.25
C GLN A 92 19.02 1.67 19.68
N GLN A 93 18.47 2.49 20.56
CA GLN A 93 18.21 2.12 21.95
C GLN A 93 16.78 1.65 22.16
N GLU A 94 15.86 2.01 21.27
CA GLU A 94 14.45 1.65 21.34
C GLU A 94 14.02 0.98 20.03
N PRO A 95 13.02 0.08 20.05
CA PRO A 95 12.48 -0.48 18.81
C PRO A 95 11.95 0.60 17.89
N GLY A 96 12.13 0.39 16.60
CA GLY A 96 11.59 1.29 15.57
C GLY A 96 10.85 0.50 14.52
N ILE A 97 10.37 1.21 13.51
CA ILE A 97 9.58 0.61 12.44
C ILE A 97 10.48 -0.29 11.59
N ASP A 98 10.13 -1.58 11.51
CA ASP A 98 10.80 -2.57 10.68
C ASP A 98 10.01 -2.84 9.40
N ASP A 99 8.68 -2.86 9.47
CA ASP A 99 7.80 -3.19 8.37
C ASP A 99 6.48 -2.41 8.46
N VAL A 100 5.75 -2.39 7.36
CA VAL A 100 4.42 -1.77 7.28
C VAL A 100 3.46 -2.72 6.57
N HIS A 101 2.19 -2.64 6.97
CA HIS A 101 1.10 -3.39 6.36
C HIS A 101 -0.09 -2.46 6.12
N SER A 102 -0.99 -2.88 5.23
CA SER A 102 -2.24 -2.15 5.03
C SER A 102 -3.14 -2.29 6.26
N ALA A 103 -3.82 -1.22 6.64
CA ALA A 103 -4.81 -1.23 7.72
C ALA A 103 -6.18 -1.76 7.26
N SER A 104 -6.33 -2.13 6.00
CA SER A 104 -7.58 -2.63 5.45
C SER A 104 -7.93 -4.01 6.04
N SER A 105 -9.19 -4.19 6.41
CA SER A 105 -9.73 -5.49 6.84
C SER A 105 -10.21 -6.34 5.67
N GLY A 106 -10.06 -5.85 4.44
CA GLY A 106 -10.51 -6.53 3.23
C GLY A 106 -9.64 -7.70 2.82
N VAL A 107 -10.12 -8.46 1.85
CA VAL A 107 -9.43 -9.60 1.26
C VAL A 107 -9.15 -9.32 -0.20
N ALA A 108 -7.96 -9.67 -0.65
CA ALA A 108 -7.53 -9.49 -2.03
C ALA A 108 -8.23 -10.46 -2.98
N SER A 109 -8.12 -10.18 -4.28
CA SER A 109 -8.69 -11.04 -5.32
C SER A 109 -8.09 -12.45 -5.34
N ASP A 110 -6.87 -12.61 -4.79
CA ASP A 110 -6.20 -13.91 -4.67
C ASP A 110 -6.54 -14.67 -3.37
N GLY A 111 -7.42 -14.12 -2.53
CA GLY A 111 -7.85 -14.72 -1.28
C GLY A 111 -7.01 -14.36 -0.05
N THR A 112 -5.93 -13.60 -0.21
CA THR A 112 -5.10 -13.15 0.92
C THR A 112 -5.64 -11.86 1.53
N ALA A 113 -5.49 -11.71 2.85
CA ALA A 113 -5.89 -10.46 3.52
C ALA A 113 -4.88 -9.35 3.20
N TYR A 114 -5.37 -8.14 2.93
CA TYR A 114 -4.51 -7.00 2.65
C TYR A 114 -3.55 -6.69 3.81
N SER A 115 -4.00 -6.92 5.04
CA SER A 115 -3.18 -6.70 6.24
C SER A 115 -1.98 -7.64 6.34
N THR A 116 -1.91 -8.67 5.52
CA THR A 116 -0.77 -9.61 5.48
C THR A 116 0.23 -9.30 4.37
N TRP A 117 -0.05 -8.34 3.56
CA TRP A 117 0.79 -7.98 2.40
C TRP A 117 2.08 -7.25 2.75
#